data_9ee06f7890b1c8af8dfb97e6c5c6b15b
#
_entry.id   9ee06f7890b1c8af8dfb97e6c5c6b15b
#
_cell.length_a   1.000
_cell.length_b   1.000
_cell.length_c   1.000
_cell.angle_alpha   90.00
_cell.angle_beta   90.00
_cell.angle_gamma   90.00
#
_symmetry.space_group_name_H-M   'P 1'
#
loop_
_entity.id
_entity.type
_entity.pdbx_description
1 polymer ?
#
loop_
_entity_poly.entity_id
_entity_poly.type
_entity_poly.pdbx_seq_one_letter_code
_entity_poly.pdbx_strand_id
1 'polypeptide(L)'
;MSSSEGGKKKSSGIGGLLFYMVPVVAVAAMLIFGGLFLRDYMEYKAAGDEYADLAEDYIRGGDVDETNAVVGNEDGAAGESVSAKSLPYPSLQIDYDALLNTNADFACVLYIPVLELRYPVVYSSDNVDYLHKTFEGKRNFAGTIFYDCLSPHDFRAKNTFFFGHNMKNGSMFGTLKKLEKEPGLCASDPYIYVYTKGYVRKYRIFSFYETTDGSATYDDFEGTDGYDQYVKRCLSKSTLAIDEHTIDFAKRPALLTLSTCIGRSGGNQRFVVHAALEGAYKQ
;
A
#
# COMPACT_ATOMS: atom_id res chain seq x y z
N MET A 1 -73.14 -15.91 55.14
CA MET A 1 -72.64 -14.70 54.50
C MET A 1 -71.16 -14.57 54.89
N SER A 2 -70.28 -14.93 53.98
CA SER A 2 -68.85 -14.81 54.17
C SER A 2 -68.30 -14.22 52.86
N SER A 3 -67.82 -12.98 52.92
CA SER A 3 -67.22 -12.26 51.83
C SER A 3 -65.73 -12.58 51.77
N SER A 4 -65.28 -13.16 50.67
CA SER A 4 -63.90 -13.40 50.37
C SER A 4 -63.29 -12.15 49.74
N GLU A 5 -62.36 -11.46 50.41
CA GLU A 5 -61.52 -10.41 49.86
C GLU A 5 -60.40 -11.05 49.03
N GLY A 6 -60.46 -10.79 47.75
CA GLY A 6 -59.39 -11.11 46.81
C GLY A 6 -58.24 -10.15 46.87
N GLY A 7 -57.14 -10.58 47.46
CA GLY A 7 -55.89 -9.82 47.47
C GLY A 7 -55.26 -9.72 46.09
N LYS A 8 -55.25 -8.54 45.47
CA LYS A 8 -54.48 -8.23 44.27
C LYS A 8 -52.99 -8.28 44.64
N LYS A 9 -52.26 -9.30 44.19
CA LYS A 9 -50.79 -9.31 44.17
C LYS A 9 -50.30 -8.24 43.20
N LYS A 10 -49.68 -7.19 43.72
CA LYS A 10 -48.84 -6.26 42.93
C LYS A 10 -47.62 -7.01 42.42
N SER A 11 -47.58 -7.37 41.15
CA SER A 11 -46.36 -7.73 40.45
C SER A 11 -45.69 -6.46 39.94
N SER A 12 -44.99 -5.76 40.78
CA SER A 12 -44.23 -4.59 40.43
C SER A 12 -42.83 -4.74 40.95
N GLY A 13 -41.87 -4.96 40.07
CA GLY A 13 -40.47 -4.91 40.44
C GLY A 13 -39.56 -4.99 39.22
N ILE A 14 -39.67 -6.07 38.46
CA ILE A 14 -38.68 -6.36 37.39
C ILE A 14 -38.97 -5.56 36.11
N GLY A 15 -40.22 -5.42 35.69
CA GLY A 15 -40.60 -4.69 34.48
C GLY A 15 -40.31 -3.18 34.54
N GLY A 16 -40.54 -2.58 35.73
CA GLY A 16 -40.23 -1.17 35.93
C GLY A 16 -38.69 -0.88 35.92
N LEU A 17 -37.90 -1.77 36.53
CA LEU A 17 -36.45 -1.63 36.54
C LEU A 17 -35.86 -1.78 35.14
N LEU A 18 -36.32 -2.77 34.36
CA LEU A 18 -35.92 -2.98 32.97
C LEU A 18 -36.27 -1.77 32.08
N PHE A 19 -37.42 -1.15 32.27
CA PHE A 19 -37.87 0.00 31.50
C PHE A 19 -36.91 1.21 31.65
N TYR A 20 -36.31 1.42 32.80
CA TYR A 20 -35.33 2.50 33.03
C TYR A 20 -33.89 2.08 32.71
N MET A 21 -33.53 0.81 32.88
CA MET A 21 -32.21 0.29 32.63
C MET A 21 -31.87 0.23 31.13
N VAL A 22 -32.83 -0.16 30.28
CA VAL A 22 -32.61 -0.26 28.82
C VAL A 22 -32.15 1.06 28.19
N PRO A 23 -32.83 2.23 28.40
CA PRO A 23 -32.34 3.49 27.84
C PRO A 23 -30.99 3.94 28.43
N VAL A 24 -30.71 3.68 29.72
CA VAL A 24 -29.42 4.01 30.31
C VAL A 24 -28.29 3.19 29.68
N VAL A 25 -28.49 1.89 29.50
CA VAL A 25 -27.52 1.02 28.79
C VAL A 25 -27.35 1.46 27.34
N ALA A 26 -28.43 1.81 26.64
CA ALA A 26 -28.38 2.29 25.28
C ALA A 26 -27.57 3.61 25.17
N VAL A 27 -27.78 4.56 26.07
CA VAL A 27 -27.00 5.80 26.11
C VAL A 27 -25.54 5.53 26.44
N ALA A 28 -25.24 4.68 27.40
CA ALA A 28 -23.86 4.29 27.73
C ALA A 28 -23.18 3.60 26.52
N ALA A 29 -23.86 2.71 25.83
CA ALA A 29 -23.36 2.09 24.61
C ALA A 29 -23.09 3.13 23.49
N MET A 30 -24.01 4.07 23.28
CA MET A 30 -23.79 5.16 22.31
C MET A 30 -22.57 5.99 22.64
N LEU A 31 -22.36 6.34 23.91
CA LEU A 31 -21.19 7.12 24.33
C LEU A 31 -19.88 6.33 24.14
N ILE A 32 -19.87 5.05 24.48
CA ILE A 32 -18.69 4.19 24.31
C ILE A 32 -18.38 4.01 22.82
N PHE A 33 -19.37 3.57 22.02
CA PHE A 33 -19.16 3.35 20.58
C PHE A 33 -18.89 4.66 19.82
N GLY A 34 -19.55 5.75 20.21
CA GLY A 34 -19.26 7.09 19.67
C GLY A 34 -17.84 7.55 19.98
N GLY A 35 -17.37 7.32 21.20
CA GLY A 35 -15.98 7.62 21.59
C GLY A 35 -14.94 6.77 20.84
N LEU A 36 -15.21 5.47 20.68
CA LEU A 36 -14.33 4.59 19.87
C LEU A 36 -14.31 5.00 18.39
N PHE A 37 -15.48 5.29 17.83
CA PHE A 37 -15.58 5.77 16.46
C PHE A 37 -14.82 7.09 16.24
N LEU A 38 -14.98 8.04 17.17
CA LEU A 38 -14.29 9.33 17.08
C LEU A 38 -12.77 9.15 17.17
N ARG A 39 -12.30 8.28 18.05
CA ARG A 39 -10.87 7.94 18.17
C ARG A 39 -10.34 7.38 16.84
N ASP A 40 -11.00 6.37 16.30
CA ASP A 40 -10.58 5.73 15.04
C ASP A 40 -10.63 6.74 13.87
N TYR A 41 -11.65 7.61 13.82
CA TYR A 41 -11.74 8.69 12.85
C TYR A 41 -10.57 9.69 12.97
N MET A 42 -10.21 10.08 14.19
CA MET A 42 -9.08 10.98 14.42
C MET A 42 -7.74 10.35 14.01
N GLU A 43 -7.54 9.05 14.27
CA GLU A 43 -6.35 8.33 13.81
C GLU A 43 -6.28 8.27 12.28
N TYR A 44 -7.41 7.99 11.59
CA TYR A 44 -7.48 8.06 10.12
C TYR A 44 -7.12 9.43 9.58
N LYS A 45 -7.69 10.47 10.20
CA LYS A 45 -7.44 11.84 9.77
C LYS A 45 -5.98 12.23 9.99
N ALA A 46 -5.41 11.92 11.15
CA ALA A 46 -4.03 12.25 11.46
C ALA A 46 -3.02 11.59 10.49
N ALA A 47 -3.24 10.32 10.13
CA ALA A 47 -2.41 9.68 9.12
C ALA A 47 -2.61 10.30 7.73
N GLY A 48 -3.85 10.61 7.35
CA GLY A 48 -4.16 11.24 6.07
C GLY A 48 -3.49 12.61 5.94
N ASP A 49 -3.58 13.44 6.98
CA ASP A 49 -2.96 14.77 7.02
C ASP A 49 -1.42 14.63 6.92
N GLU A 50 -0.78 13.74 7.71
CA GLU A 50 0.68 13.50 7.65
C GLU A 50 1.16 13.14 6.24
N TYR A 51 0.50 12.18 5.58
CA TYR A 51 0.91 11.77 4.24
C TYR A 51 0.59 12.80 3.15
N ALA A 52 -0.44 13.63 3.34
CA ALA A 52 -0.72 14.77 2.46
C ALA A 52 0.36 15.83 2.59
N ASP A 53 0.75 16.18 3.81
CA ASP A 53 1.84 17.14 4.10
C ASP A 53 3.17 16.63 3.54
N LEU A 54 3.51 15.35 3.75
CA LEU A 54 4.72 14.74 3.17
C LEU A 54 4.73 14.79 1.63
N ALA A 55 3.57 14.58 1.00
CA ALA A 55 3.46 14.64 -0.45
C ALA A 55 3.56 16.07 -0.97
N GLU A 56 3.00 17.05 -0.25
CA GLU A 56 3.04 18.48 -0.63
C GLU A 56 4.42 19.09 -0.37
N ASP A 57 5.04 18.78 0.76
CA ASP A 57 6.30 19.40 1.17
C ASP A 57 7.52 18.77 0.50
N TYR A 58 7.56 17.44 0.38
CA TYR A 58 8.77 16.70 0.01
C TYR A 58 8.66 15.91 -1.28
N ILE A 59 7.44 15.65 -1.82
CA ILE A 59 7.25 14.81 -3.01
C ILE A 59 6.29 15.52 -3.95
N ARG A 60 6.76 16.54 -4.68
CA ARG A 60 5.93 17.34 -5.57
C ARG A 60 5.92 16.80 -6.99
N GLY A 61 4.79 16.94 -7.69
CA GLY A 61 4.78 16.82 -9.14
C GLY A 61 5.71 17.89 -9.74
N GLY A 62 6.64 17.50 -10.58
CA GLY A 62 7.46 18.46 -11.30
C GLY A 62 6.61 19.17 -12.34
N ASP A 63 6.37 20.47 -12.21
CA ASP A 63 6.09 21.31 -13.36
C ASP A 63 7.31 21.22 -14.29
N VAL A 64 7.05 21.02 -15.56
CA VAL A 64 8.10 20.82 -16.57
C VAL A 64 8.79 22.15 -16.82
N ASP A 65 9.61 22.61 -15.87
CA ASP A 65 10.62 23.60 -16.17
C ASP A 65 11.75 22.92 -16.96
N GLU A 66 12.19 23.57 -18.01
CA GLU A 66 13.14 23.07 -19.01
C GLU A 66 14.55 22.80 -18.43
N THR A 67 14.66 22.10 -17.32
CA THR A 67 15.95 21.62 -16.82
C THR A 67 16.32 20.35 -17.55
N ASN A 68 17.44 20.38 -18.25
CA ASN A 68 18.02 19.24 -18.96
C ASN A 68 18.35 18.12 -17.97
N ALA A 69 17.48 17.12 -17.88
CA ALA A 69 17.78 15.88 -17.16
C ALA A 69 18.69 15.00 -18.03
N VAL A 70 19.82 14.58 -17.49
CA VAL A 70 20.73 13.63 -18.15
C VAL A 70 20.22 12.23 -17.84
N VAL A 71 19.69 11.52 -18.82
CA VAL A 71 19.26 10.13 -18.69
C VAL A 71 20.42 9.21 -19.06
N GLY A 72 20.95 8.49 -18.08
CA GLY A 72 21.95 7.42 -18.29
C GLY A 72 21.41 6.09 -17.78
N ASN A 73 21.74 4.99 -18.46
CA ASN A 73 21.42 3.64 -17.95
C ASN A 73 22.46 3.20 -16.92
N GLU A 74 22.10 2.32 -15.99
CA GLU A 74 23.02 1.75 -14.97
C GLU A 74 24.27 1.08 -15.58
N ASP A 75 24.26 0.74 -16.89
CA ASP A 75 25.38 0.11 -17.62
C ASP A 75 26.44 1.09 -18.15
N GLY A 76 26.42 2.36 -17.77
CA GLY A 76 27.53 3.30 -17.99
C GLY A 76 27.63 3.91 -19.39
N ALA A 77 26.61 3.86 -20.23
CA ALA A 77 26.57 4.61 -21.48
C ALA A 77 26.40 6.10 -21.23
N ALA A 78 27.17 6.94 -21.94
CA ALA A 78 27.14 8.40 -21.83
C ALA A 78 25.72 8.93 -22.10
N GLY A 79 25.16 9.68 -21.12
CA GLY A 79 23.81 10.19 -21.20
C GLY A 79 23.67 11.34 -22.19
N GLU A 80 22.64 11.29 -23.00
CA GLU A 80 22.16 12.41 -23.79
C GLU A 80 21.28 13.34 -22.93
N SER A 81 21.41 14.66 -23.11
CA SER A 81 20.51 15.62 -22.48
C SER A 81 19.14 15.56 -23.12
N VAL A 82 18.12 15.15 -22.38
CA VAL A 82 16.74 14.99 -22.85
C VAL A 82 15.84 16.04 -22.19
N SER A 83 14.98 16.67 -22.98
CA SER A 83 13.98 17.62 -22.46
C SER A 83 13.02 16.91 -21.48
N ALA A 84 12.64 17.56 -20.39
CA ALA A 84 11.72 17.01 -19.37
C ALA A 84 10.39 16.47 -19.96
N LYS A 85 9.96 16.95 -21.11
CA LYS A 85 8.80 16.46 -21.86
C LYS A 85 8.99 15.06 -22.50
N SER A 86 10.22 14.57 -22.61
CA SER A 86 10.57 13.29 -23.23
C SER A 86 11.08 12.25 -22.23
N LEU A 87 11.00 12.50 -20.93
CA LEU A 87 11.41 11.53 -19.92
C LEU A 87 10.52 10.28 -20.01
N PRO A 88 11.11 9.07 -19.88
CA PRO A 88 10.36 7.81 -19.90
C PRO A 88 9.61 7.53 -18.59
N TYR A 89 9.59 8.48 -17.67
CA TYR A 89 8.94 8.44 -16.37
C TYR A 89 8.39 9.83 -15.98
N PRO A 90 7.37 9.92 -15.11
CA PRO A 90 6.87 11.19 -14.58
C PRO A 90 7.95 11.94 -13.81
N SER A 91 8.10 13.25 -14.06
CA SER A 91 9.01 14.08 -13.26
C SER A 91 8.43 14.31 -11.88
N LEU A 92 9.19 13.97 -10.82
CA LEU A 92 8.90 14.32 -9.43
C LEU A 92 10.07 15.11 -8.84
N GLN A 93 9.74 16.16 -8.12
CA GLN A 93 10.70 16.86 -7.26
C GLN A 93 10.65 16.24 -5.88
N ILE A 94 11.71 15.55 -5.47
CA ILE A 94 11.77 14.82 -4.20
C ILE A 94 12.92 15.38 -3.36
N ASP A 95 12.59 15.86 -2.16
CA ASP A 95 13.60 16.24 -1.17
C ASP A 95 14.03 15.00 -0.37
N TYR A 96 14.97 14.23 -0.94
CA TYR A 96 15.51 13.02 -0.34
C TYR A 96 16.19 13.27 1.01
N ASP A 97 16.84 14.43 1.18
CA ASP A 97 17.57 14.74 2.40
C ASP A 97 16.59 15.10 3.54
N ALA A 98 15.52 15.82 3.24
CA ALA A 98 14.45 16.08 4.20
C ALA A 98 13.71 14.79 4.62
N LEU A 99 13.40 13.91 3.66
CA LEU A 99 12.79 12.61 3.97
C LEU A 99 13.70 11.73 4.85
N LEU A 100 15.00 11.66 4.55
CA LEU A 100 16.00 10.96 5.37
C LEU A 100 16.17 11.57 6.75
N ASN A 101 16.08 12.90 6.88
CA ASN A 101 16.13 13.58 8.18
C ASN A 101 14.87 13.32 9.01
N THR A 102 13.71 13.17 8.36
CA THR A 102 12.44 12.83 9.04
C THR A 102 12.42 11.36 9.47
N ASN A 103 12.91 10.46 8.62
CA ASN A 103 13.01 9.04 8.92
C ASN A 103 14.28 8.44 8.31
N ALA A 104 15.20 8.01 9.16
CA ALA A 104 16.48 7.41 8.75
C ALA A 104 16.32 6.08 8.01
N ASP A 105 15.16 5.41 8.15
CA ASP A 105 14.82 4.18 7.44
C ASP A 105 14.23 4.45 6.04
N PHE A 106 14.15 5.70 5.59
CA PHE A 106 13.63 6.04 4.26
C PHE A 106 14.40 5.32 3.15
N ALA A 107 13.67 4.59 2.31
CA ALA A 107 14.23 3.79 1.22
C ALA A 107 14.04 4.45 -0.16
N CYS A 108 12.81 4.84 -0.46
CA CYS A 108 12.43 5.34 -1.79
C CYS A 108 11.06 6.02 -1.74
N VAL A 109 10.67 6.63 -2.87
CA VAL A 109 9.29 7.03 -3.12
C VAL A 109 8.68 6.07 -4.13
N LEU A 110 7.53 5.49 -3.77
CA LEU A 110 6.69 4.68 -4.65
C LEU A 110 5.62 5.58 -5.28
N TYR A 111 5.50 5.51 -6.61
CA TYR A 111 4.48 6.22 -7.36
C TYR A 111 3.78 5.31 -8.36
N ILE A 112 2.44 5.28 -8.30
CA ILE A 112 1.57 4.57 -9.24
C ILE A 112 0.54 5.58 -9.77
N PRO A 113 0.79 6.22 -10.94
CA PRO A 113 -0.01 7.34 -11.41
C PRO A 113 -1.49 7.02 -11.54
N VAL A 114 -1.82 5.88 -12.14
CA VAL A 114 -3.20 5.45 -12.38
C VAL A 114 -4.04 5.26 -11.11
N LEU A 115 -3.39 5.09 -9.96
CA LEU A 115 -4.02 4.97 -8.64
C LEU A 115 -3.89 6.25 -7.81
N GLU A 116 -3.21 7.27 -8.34
CA GLU A 116 -2.81 8.47 -7.58
C GLU A 116 -2.06 8.12 -6.27
N LEU A 117 -1.38 6.97 -6.26
CA LEU A 117 -0.67 6.45 -5.10
C LEU A 117 0.76 6.96 -5.10
N ARG A 118 1.11 7.81 -4.13
CA ARG A 118 2.43 8.41 -4.00
C ARG A 118 2.83 8.46 -2.52
N TYR A 119 3.74 7.57 -2.12
CA TYR A 119 4.14 7.40 -0.73
C TYR A 119 5.64 7.20 -0.56
N PRO A 120 6.23 7.73 0.51
CA PRO A 120 7.54 7.29 0.95
C PRO A 120 7.45 5.83 1.42
N VAL A 121 8.48 5.06 1.11
CA VAL A 121 8.67 3.67 1.53
C VAL A 121 9.87 3.61 2.46
N VAL A 122 9.80 2.82 3.51
CA VAL A 122 10.86 2.65 4.50
C VAL A 122 11.43 1.24 4.46
N TYR A 123 12.70 1.08 4.85
CA TYR A 123 13.24 -0.22 5.20
C TYR A 123 12.67 -0.65 6.55
N SER A 124 12.38 -1.94 6.69
CA SER A 124 11.92 -2.51 7.95
C SER A 124 12.91 -3.58 8.42
N SER A 125 13.14 -3.65 9.71
CA SER A 125 14.01 -4.68 10.29
C SER A 125 13.28 -5.99 10.59
N ASP A 126 11.94 -6.00 10.58
CA ASP A 126 11.16 -7.12 11.10
C ASP A 126 9.79 -7.35 10.41
N ASN A 127 9.41 -6.59 9.42
CA ASN A 127 8.10 -6.64 8.74
C ASN A 127 6.87 -6.41 9.68
N VAL A 128 7.06 -5.90 10.89
CA VAL A 128 6.01 -5.71 11.90
C VAL A 128 5.91 -4.29 12.41
N ASP A 129 7.04 -3.63 12.72
CA ASP A 129 7.07 -2.31 13.36
C ASP A 129 6.30 -1.26 12.54
N TYR A 130 6.56 -1.19 11.25
CA TYR A 130 5.90 -0.24 10.34
C TYR A 130 4.44 -0.57 9.98
N LEU A 131 3.90 -1.69 10.45
CA LEU A 131 2.45 -1.92 10.39
C LEU A 131 1.68 -0.95 11.31
N HIS A 132 2.32 -0.40 12.34
CA HIS A 132 1.65 0.44 13.33
C HIS A 132 2.38 1.76 13.62
N LYS A 133 3.27 2.16 12.73
CA LYS A 133 4.10 3.35 12.87
C LYS A 133 4.09 4.13 11.55
N THR A 134 3.72 5.40 11.59
CA THR A 134 3.73 6.29 10.42
C THR A 134 5.15 6.61 10.00
N PHE A 135 5.31 7.28 8.87
CA PHE A 135 6.61 7.70 8.36
C PHE A 135 7.36 8.59 9.37
N GLU A 136 6.67 9.50 10.07
CA GLU A 136 7.24 10.33 11.12
C GLU A 136 7.47 9.60 12.46
N GLY A 137 7.23 8.30 12.53
CA GLY A 137 7.45 7.49 13.72
C GLY A 137 6.33 7.51 14.75
N LYS A 138 5.18 8.11 14.44
CA LYS A 138 4.00 8.16 15.33
C LYS A 138 3.27 6.81 15.29
N ARG A 139 2.77 6.35 16.46
CA ARG A 139 1.93 5.16 16.49
C ARG A 139 0.58 5.44 15.83
N ASN A 140 0.26 4.68 14.79
CA ASN A 140 -0.99 4.79 14.05
C ASN A 140 -1.29 3.48 13.32
N PHE A 141 -2.56 3.09 13.24
CA PHE A 141 -2.94 1.84 12.57
C PHE A 141 -2.83 1.89 11.03
N ALA A 142 -2.66 3.07 10.42
CA ALA A 142 -2.40 3.17 8.98
C ALA A 142 -0.99 2.66 8.62
N GLY A 143 -0.06 2.73 9.55
CA GLY A 143 1.32 2.31 9.32
C GLY A 143 2.02 3.11 8.23
N THR A 144 3.06 2.52 7.67
CA THR A 144 3.82 3.02 6.52
C THR A 144 3.94 1.91 5.49
N ILE A 145 4.11 2.22 4.23
CA ILE A 145 4.54 1.24 3.22
C ILE A 145 6.01 0.92 3.46
N PHE A 146 6.34 -0.35 3.57
CA PHE A 146 7.69 -0.78 3.92
C PHE A 146 8.23 -1.88 3.00
N TYR A 147 9.54 -1.90 2.89
CA TYR A 147 10.34 -2.86 2.17
C TYR A 147 10.47 -4.14 3.00
N ASP A 148 10.38 -5.30 2.40
CA ASP A 148 10.56 -6.58 3.08
C ASP A 148 11.94 -6.71 3.74
N CYS A 149 11.97 -7.02 5.03
CA CYS A 149 13.19 -7.12 5.83
C CYS A 149 14.14 -8.23 5.37
N LEU A 150 13.66 -9.21 4.62
CA LEU A 150 14.46 -10.31 4.09
C LEU A 150 15.13 -9.95 2.75
N SER A 151 14.70 -8.88 2.10
CA SER A 151 15.22 -8.45 0.81
C SER A 151 16.46 -7.56 0.95
N PRO A 152 17.48 -7.69 0.08
CA PRO A 152 18.61 -6.75 0.03
C PRO A 152 18.15 -5.30 -0.19
N HIS A 153 18.75 -4.34 0.51
CA HIS A 153 18.37 -2.93 0.48
C HIS A 153 18.92 -2.16 -0.74
N ASP A 154 19.26 -2.83 -1.81
CA ASP A 154 19.91 -2.25 -3.00
C ASP A 154 19.07 -2.37 -4.29
N PHE A 155 17.82 -2.84 -4.19
CA PHE A 155 16.93 -3.11 -5.33
C PHE A 155 17.50 -4.11 -6.36
N ARG A 156 18.48 -4.96 -5.97
CA ARG A 156 19.09 -5.99 -6.82
C ARG A 156 18.47 -7.37 -6.62
N ALA A 157 17.54 -7.53 -5.67
CA ALA A 157 16.79 -8.75 -5.52
C ALA A 157 16.05 -9.10 -6.81
N LYS A 158 15.94 -10.38 -7.12
CA LYS A 158 15.15 -10.85 -8.28
C LYS A 158 13.67 -10.50 -8.14
N ASN A 159 13.17 -10.41 -6.90
CA ASN A 159 11.85 -9.91 -6.56
C ASN A 159 11.94 -9.10 -5.28
N THR A 160 11.51 -7.86 -5.33
CA THR A 160 11.42 -6.96 -4.17
C THR A 160 9.98 -6.90 -3.71
N PHE A 161 9.74 -7.07 -2.40
CA PHE A 161 8.40 -6.95 -1.83
C PHE A 161 8.22 -5.63 -1.09
N PHE A 162 7.10 -4.97 -1.36
CA PHE A 162 6.59 -3.86 -0.54
C PHE A 162 5.27 -4.27 0.10
N PHE A 163 5.17 -4.03 1.40
CA PHE A 163 3.98 -4.28 2.19
C PHE A 163 3.32 -2.98 2.61
N GLY A 164 2.00 -2.96 2.68
CA GLY A 164 1.23 -1.81 3.14
C GLY A 164 -0.20 -2.19 3.48
N HIS A 165 -0.82 -1.44 4.37
CA HIS A 165 -2.20 -1.69 4.76
C HIS A 165 -3.21 -1.39 3.65
N ASN A 166 -4.30 -2.16 3.62
CA ASN A 166 -5.49 -1.90 2.83
C ASN A 166 -6.45 -1.01 3.63
N MET A 167 -6.28 0.29 3.54
CA MET A 167 -7.08 1.25 4.29
C MET A 167 -8.43 1.49 3.61
N LYS A 168 -9.52 1.52 4.38
CA LYS A 168 -10.89 1.73 3.86
C LYS A 168 -11.10 3.09 3.22
N ASN A 169 -10.33 4.11 3.64
CA ASN A 169 -10.35 5.45 3.05
C ASN A 169 -9.53 5.55 1.76
N GLY A 170 -8.95 4.44 1.30
CA GLY A 170 -8.13 4.39 0.08
C GLY A 170 -6.67 4.77 0.27
N SER A 171 -6.23 5.17 1.47
CA SER A 171 -4.81 5.44 1.74
C SER A 171 -3.97 4.16 1.77
N MET A 172 -2.66 4.31 1.82
CA MET A 172 -1.68 3.22 1.70
C MET A 172 -1.93 2.37 0.44
N PHE A 173 -2.12 1.06 0.58
CA PHE A 173 -2.48 0.16 -0.51
C PHE A 173 -3.99 -0.07 -0.67
N GLY A 174 -4.82 0.79 -0.06
CA GLY A 174 -6.29 0.69 -0.13
C GLY A 174 -6.86 0.81 -1.55
N THR A 175 -6.14 1.47 -2.47
CA THR A 175 -6.55 1.62 -3.87
C THR A 175 -6.05 0.50 -4.79
N LEU A 176 -5.11 -0.36 -4.38
CA LEU A 176 -4.53 -1.38 -5.26
C LEU A 176 -5.58 -2.27 -5.92
N LYS A 177 -6.64 -2.63 -5.19
CA LYS A 177 -7.69 -3.49 -5.73
C LYS A 177 -8.57 -2.82 -6.79
N LYS A 178 -8.44 -1.52 -7.05
CA LYS A 178 -9.07 -0.87 -8.19
C LYS A 178 -8.54 -1.41 -9.52
N LEU A 179 -7.27 -1.83 -9.58
CA LEU A 179 -6.67 -2.44 -10.76
C LEU A 179 -7.48 -3.66 -11.26
N GLU A 180 -8.08 -4.44 -10.34
CA GLU A 180 -8.94 -5.58 -10.66
C GLU A 180 -10.40 -5.15 -10.91
N LYS A 181 -10.90 -4.20 -10.11
CA LYS A 181 -12.32 -3.84 -10.10
C LYS A 181 -12.72 -2.91 -11.25
N GLU A 182 -11.79 -2.11 -11.75
CA GLU A 182 -12.03 -1.11 -12.79
C GLU A 182 -11.35 -1.57 -14.10
N PRO A 183 -12.10 -2.26 -14.98
CA PRO A 183 -11.55 -2.75 -16.24
C PRO A 183 -10.96 -1.61 -17.07
N GLY A 184 -9.75 -1.81 -17.59
CA GLY A 184 -9.05 -0.81 -18.39
C GLY A 184 -8.20 0.18 -17.58
N LEU A 185 -8.35 0.26 -16.26
CA LEU A 185 -7.54 1.16 -15.44
C LEU A 185 -6.05 0.84 -15.58
N CYS A 186 -5.66 -0.42 -15.37
CA CYS A 186 -4.27 -0.86 -15.55
C CYS A 186 -3.79 -0.72 -17.01
N ALA A 187 -4.67 -0.88 -18.00
CA ALA A 187 -4.30 -0.74 -19.40
C ALA A 187 -4.00 0.71 -19.79
N SER A 188 -4.61 1.69 -19.12
CA SER A 188 -4.38 3.12 -19.39
C SER A 188 -3.00 3.60 -18.97
N ASP A 189 -2.48 3.07 -17.84
CA ASP A 189 -1.11 3.32 -17.36
C ASP A 189 -0.65 2.13 -16.49
N PRO A 190 0.04 1.13 -17.09
CA PRO A 190 0.42 -0.09 -16.39
C PRO A 190 1.72 0.04 -15.59
N TYR A 191 2.10 1.22 -15.14
CA TYR A 191 3.41 1.44 -14.60
C TYR A 191 3.43 1.73 -13.10
N ILE A 192 4.48 1.22 -12.46
CA ILE A 192 4.91 1.54 -11.11
C ILE A 192 6.29 2.18 -11.19
N TYR A 193 6.48 3.29 -10.52
CA TYR A 193 7.75 3.99 -10.47
C TYR A 193 8.31 3.96 -9.05
N VAL A 194 9.61 3.68 -8.94
CA VAL A 194 10.35 3.69 -7.69
C VAL A 194 11.50 4.70 -7.82
N TYR A 195 11.40 5.78 -7.05
CA TYR A 195 12.39 6.86 -7.05
C TYR A 195 13.33 6.69 -5.88
N THR A 196 14.60 6.57 -6.17
CA THR A 196 15.71 6.58 -5.20
C THR A 196 16.63 7.73 -5.50
N LYS A 197 17.47 8.16 -4.57
CA LYS A 197 18.45 9.22 -4.81
C LYS A 197 19.36 8.84 -6.01
N GLY A 198 19.19 9.54 -7.12
CA GLY A 198 19.94 9.34 -8.36
C GLY A 198 19.37 8.35 -9.38
N TYR A 199 18.30 7.63 -9.07
CA TYR A 199 17.69 6.68 -10.02
C TYR A 199 16.17 6.63 -9.94
N VAL A 200 15.54 6.46 -11.11
CA VAL A 200 14.11 6.09 -11.24
C VAL A 200 14.02 4.73 -11.90
N ARG A 201 13.38 3.79 -11.23
CA ARG A 201 13.07 2.46 -11.77
C ARG A 201 11.62 2.42 -12.21
N LYS A 202 11.42 2.06 -13.47
CA LYS A 202 10.10 1.91 -14.10
C LYS A 202 9.78 0.43 -14.21
N TYR A 203 8.71 0.01 -13.56
CA TYR A 203 8.22 -1.36 -13.59
C TYR A 203 6.89 -1.42 -14.33
N ARG A 204 6.69 -2.43 -15.17
CA ARG A 204 5.44 -2.69 -15.86
C ARG A 204 4.64 -3.77 -15.13
N ILE A 205 3.39 -3.47 -14.77
CA ILE A 205 2.48 -4.43 -14.13
C ILE A 205 2.17 -5.55 -15.13
N PHE A 206 2.30 -6.80 -14.68
CA PHE A 206 2.01 -7.97 -15.50
C PHE A 206 1.04 -8.97 -14.85
N SER A 207 0.81 -8.86 -13.55
CA SER A 207 -0.07 -9.78 -12.84
C SER A 207 -0.61 -9.14 -11.58
N PHE A 208 -1.89 -9.40 -11.28
CA PHE A 208 -2.44 -9.18 -9.93
C PHE A 208 -3.53 -10.22 -9.66
N TYR A 209 -3.64 -10.64 -8.41
CA TYR A 209 -4.60 -11.65 -7.96
C TYR A 209 -4.74 -11.68 -6.45
N GLU A 210 -5.79 -12.37 -5.98
CA GLU A 210 -5.96 -12.69 -4.56
C GLU A 210 -5.20 -13.97 -4.20
N THR A 211 -4.59 -13.98 -3.00
CA THR A 211 -3.82 -15.11 -2.48
C THR A 211 -3.87 -15.16 -0.96
N THR A 212 -3.04 -15.98 -0.33
CA THR A 212 -2.86 -16.03 1.13
C THR A 212 -1.41 -15.78 1.51
N ASP A 213 -1.15 -15.33 2.74
CA ASP A 213 0.18 -15.05 3.25
C ASP A 213 1.12 -16.27 3.33
N GLY A 214 0.57 -17.47 3.40
CA GLY A 214 1.33 -18.73 3.34
C GLY A 214 1.43 -19.33 1.94
N SER A 215 1.12 -18.58 0.88
CA SER A 215 1.16 -19.10 -0.49
C SER A 215 2.56 -19.02 -1.08
N ALA A 216 2.83 -19.84 -2.10
CA ALA A 216 4.06 -19.82 -2.87
C ALA A 216 4.33 -18.50 -3.65
N THR A 217 3.48 -17.50 -3.50
CA THR A 217 3.71 -16.12 -3.97
C THR A 217 4.86 -15.45 -3.21
N TYR A 218 5.07 -15.84 -1.95
CA TYR A 218 6.10 -15.30 -1.06
C TYR A 218 7.35 -16.17 -0.96
N ASP A 219 7.38 -17.30 -1.69
CA ASP A 219 8.56 -18.16 -1.71
C ASP A 219 9.70 -17.46 -2.45
N ASP A 220 10.90 -17.58 -1.92
CA ASP A 220 12.12 -17.27 -2.65
C ASP A 220 12.29 -18.23 -3.82
N PHE A 221 12.93 -17.74 -4.86
CA PHE A 221 13.30 -18.57 -6.00
C PHE A 221 14.76 -18.34 -6.39
N GLU A 222 15.43 -19.43 -6.70
CA GLU A 222 16.82 -19.43 -7.12
C GLU A 222 16.98 -19.88 -8.58
N GLY A 223 18.05 -19.39 -9.19
CA GLY A 223 18.39 -19.77 -10.57
C GLY A 223 17.39 -19.28 -11.61
N THR A 224 17.60 -19.73 -12.83
CA THR A 224 16.78 -19.36 -14.00
C THR A 224 15.43 -20.08 -13.99
N ASP A 225 15.46 -21.37 -13.66
CA ASP A 225 14.23 -22.19 -13.65
C ASP A 225 13.26 -21.75 -12.56
N GLY A 226 13.78 -21.36 -11.38
CA GLY A 226 12.96 -20.84 -10.29
C GLY A 226 12.26 -19.54 -10.69
N TYR A 227 12.98 -18.62 -11.34
CA TYR A 227 12.40 -17.39 -11.88
C TYR A 227 11.29 -17.69 -12.89
N ASP A 228 11.56 -18.53 -13.88
CA ASP A 228 10.62 -18.85 -14.95
C ASP A 228 9.35 -19.51 -14.41
N GLN A 229 9.48 -20.40 -13.42
CA GLN A 229 8.35 -21.03 -12.72
C GLN A 229 7.55 -20.01 -11.91
N TYR A 230 8.23 -19.07 -11.22
CA TYR A 230 7.59 -18.01 -10.46
C TYR A 230 6.74 -17.12 -11.37
N VAL A 231 7.31 -16.61 -12.46
CA VAL A 231 6.60 -15.77 -13.43
C VAL A 231 5.41 -16.53 -14.03
N LYS A 232 5.61 -17.79 -14.46
CA LYS A 232 4.51 -18.62 -14.98
C LYS A 232 3.37 -18.78 -13.98
N ARG A 233 3.68 -18.94 -12.69
CA ARG A 233 2.69 -19.02 -11.61
C ARG A 233 1.93 -17.69 -11.47
N CYS A 234 2.63 -16.57 -11.46
CA CYS A 234 1.99 -15.25 -11.39
C CYS A 234 1.04 -15.02 -12.56
N LEU A 235 1.47 -15.32 -13.78
CA LEU A 235 0.65 -15.20 -14.98
C LEU A 235 -0.57 -16.12 -14.95
N SER A 236 -0.41 -17.38 -14.50
CA SER A 236 -1.52 -18.34 -14.44
C SER A 236 -2.60 -18.00 -13.42
N LYS A 237 -2.28 -17.22 -12.39
CA LYS A 237 -3.22 -16.75 -11.35
C LYS A 237 -3.80 -15.39 -11.66
N SER A 238 -3.18 -14.66 -12.58
CA SER A 238 -3.54 -13.26 -12.86
C SER A 238 -4.97 -13.13 -13.36
N THR A 239 -5.68 -12.13 -12.82
CA THR A 239 -6.96 -11.66 -13.37
C THR A 239 -6.77 -10.60 -14.44
N LEU A 240 -5.52 -10.14 -14.65
CA LEU A 240 -5.15 -9.20 -15.70
C LEU A 240 -4.93 -9.96 -17.02
N ALA A 241 -5.66 -9.58 -18.07
CA ALA A 241 -5.33 -9.99 -19.42
C ALA A 241 -4.20 -9.09 -19.96
N ILE A 242 -3.01 -9.64 -20.11
CA ILE A 242 -1.88 -8.94 -20.73
C ILE A 242 -1.57 -9.58 -22.08
N ASP A 243 -1.04 -8.77 -23.00
CA ASP A 243 -0.36 -9.29 -24.17
C ASP A 243 1.00 -9.87 -23.72
N GLU A 244 1.19 -11.18 -23.92
CA GLU A 244 2.38 -11.93 -23.51
C GLU A 244 3.69 -11.36 -24.11
N HIS A 245 3.59 -10.59 -25.20
CA HIS A 245 4.75 -9.98 -25.88
C HIS A 245 5.17 -8.62 -25.31
N THR A 246 4.43 -8.09 -24.33
CA THR A 246 4.71 -6.75 -23.76
C THR A 246 5.96 -6.72 -22.89
N ILE A 247 6.35 -7.86 -22.29
CA ILE A 247 7.50 -8.01 -21.42
C ILE A 247 8.34 -9.21 -21.88
N ASP A 248 9.63 -8.97 -22.12
CA ASP A 248 10.57 -10.04 -22.48
C ASP A 248 11.09 -10.75 -21.21
N PHE A 249 10.33 -11.71 -20.71
CA PHE A 249 10.71 -12.50 -19.54
C PHE A 249 11.93 -13.41 -19.77
N ALA A 250 12.36 -13.64 -21.01
CA ALA A 250 13.59 -14.38 -21.31
C ALA A 250 14.83 -13.65 -20.79
N LYS A 251 14.75 -12.30 -20.67
CA LYS A 251 15.79 -11.47 -20.02
C LYS A 251 15.79 -11.53 -18.51
N ARG A 252 14.76 -12.13 -17.91
CA ARG A 252 14.56 -12.25 -16.46
C ARG A 252 14.71 -10.92 -15.72
N PRO A 253 13.91 -9.88 -16.10
CA PRO A 253 13.96 -8.59 -15.43
C PRO A 253 13.67 -8.72 -13.94
N ALA A 254 14.24 -7.84 -13.12
CA ALA A 254 13.92 -7.78 -11.70
C ALA A 254 12.43 -7.52 -11.49
N LEU A 255 11.84 -8.14 -10.47
CA LEU A 255 10.43 -8.03 -10.15
C LEU A 255 10.22 -7.13 -8.95
N LEU A 256 9.06 -6.48 -8.91
CA LEU A 256 8.51 -5.78 -7.76
C LEU A 256 7.14 -6.36 -7.44
N THR A 257 6.92 -6.73 -6.20
CA THR A 257 5.63 -7.24 -5.71
C THR A 257 5.09 -6.32 -4.62
N LEU A 258 3.90 -5.76 -4.84
CA LEU A 258 3.16 -5.03 -3.83
C LEU A 258 2.16 -5.98 -3.19
N SER A 259 2.08 -6.00 -1.86
CA SER A 259 1.21 -6.91 -1.11
C SER A 259 0.42 -6.16 -0.05
N THR A 260 -0.88 -6.42 0.01
CA THR A 260 -1.79 -5.88 1.01
C THR A 260 -2.80 -6.89 1.51
N CYS A 261 -3.31 -6.68 2.72
CA CYS A 261 -4.38 -7.50 3.28
C CYS A 261 -5.72 -7.23 2.59
N ILE A 262 -6.56 -8.26 2.47
CA ILE A 262 -7.95 -8.12 2.03
C ILE A 262 -8.87 -8.91 2.97
N GLY A 263 -10.17 -8.61 2.94
CA GLY A 263 -11.14 -9.29 3.80
C GLY A 263 -11.17 -8.77 5.23
N ARG A 264 -11.30 -9.66 6.21
CA ARG A 264 -11.37 -9.29 7.63
C ARG A 264 -9.99 -8.92 8.17
N SER A 265 -9.96 -7.94 9.08
CA SER A 265 -8.74 -7.60 9.83
C SER A 265 -8.16 -8.84 10.53
N GLY A 266 -6.85 -9.06 10.40
CA GLY A 266 -6.18 -10.25 10.93
C GLY A 266 -6.38 -11.53 10.11
N GLY A 267 -7.06 -11.47 8.95
CA GLY A 267 -7.16 -12.59 8.02
C GLY A 267 -5.86 -12.84 7.25
N ASN A 268 -5.72 -14.04 6.68
CA ASN A 268 -4.57 -14.44 5.88
C ASN A 268 -4.72 -14.12 4.38
N GLN A 269 -5.84 -13.53 3.96
CA GLN A 269 -6.06 -13.18 2.56
C GLN A 269 -5.24 -11.94 2.17
N ARG A 270 -4.64 -12.00 1.00
CA ARG A 270 -3.80 -10.95 0.43
C ARG A 270 -4.22 -10.64 -1.01
N PHE A 271 -4.05 -9.40 -1.41
CA PHE A 271 -4.05 -8.99 -2.80
C PHE A 271 -2.63 -8.59 -3.18
N VAL A 272 -2.15 -9.11 -4.29
CA VAL A 272 -0.79 -8.86 -4.77
C VAL A 272 -0.81 -8.28 -6.16
N VAL A 273 0.15 -7.39 -6.42
CA VAL A 273 0.41 -6.81 -7.75
C VAL A 273 1.87 -7.07 -8.08
N HIS A 274 2.14 -7.72 -9.20
CA HIS A 274 3.48 -8.03 -9.67
C HIS A 274 3.82 -7.16 -10.89
N ALA A 275 5.01 -6.57 -10.86
CA ALA A 275 5.52 -5.78 -11.97
C ALA A 275 6.97 -6.18 -12.29
N ALA A 276 7.35 -6.06 -13.56
CA ALA A 276 8.68 -6.38 -14.06
C ALA A 276 9.42 -5.10 -14.45
N LEU A 277 10.70 -5.00 -14.13
CA LEU A 277 11.54 -3.85 -14.45
C LEU A 277 11.65 -3.68 -15.97
N GLU A 278 11.19 -2.53 -16.47
CA GLU A 278 11.31 -2.13 -17.87
C GLU A 278 12.58 -1.30 -18.10
N GLY A 279 12.97 -0.49 -17.13
CA GLY A 279 14.18 0.33 -17.20
C GLY A 279 14.53 0.99 -15.87
N ALA A 280 15.80 1.28 -15.72
CA ALA A 280 16.35 2.09 -14.64
C ALA A 280 17.06 3.31 -15.23
N TYR A 281 16.69 4.50 -14.78
CA TYR A 281 17.11 5.75 -15.36
C TYR A 281 17.84 6.58 -14.30
N LYS A 282 19.00 7.12 -14.64
CA LYS A 282 19.74 8.01 -13.77
C LYS A 282 19.12 9.40 -13.80
N GLN A 283 18.89 9.97 -12.61
CA GLN A 283 18.46 11.37 -12.44
C GLN A 283 19.65 12.32 -12.39
#